data_c8a64322cea74c8da808083a97197847
#
_entry.id   c8a64322cea74c8da808083a97197847
#
_cell.length_a   1.000
_cell.length_b   1.000
_cell.length_c   1.000
_cell.angle_alpha   90.00
_cell.angle_beta   90.00
_cell.angle_gamma   90.00
#
_symmetry.space_group_name_H-M   'P 1'
#
loop_
_entity.id
_entity.type
_entity.pdbx_description
1 polymer ?
#
loop_
_entity_poly.entity_id
_entity_poly.type
_entity_poly.pdbx_seq_one_letter_code
_entity_poly.pdbx_strand_id
1 'polypeptide(L)'
;MEKELLKKLEKTGRIQDVSEAFKEFPAENEWHKGKIESFLEEEKEVYDQYNVGDIVFVKEYLYKNGKKGTNQLFVIIEKDNYAVPIEYFTMLISSHLDKLKFSTNKLLLKDELNKLKRDSIVKTNVIYKVKNEDIEFKIGEVTEETVLEYKKNLEKLF
;
A
#
# COMPACT_ATOMS: atom_id res chain seq x y z
N MET A 1 0.91 21.05 1.85
CA MET A 1 1.67 19.92 1.30
C MET A 1 2.99 19.69 2.01
N GLU A 2 3.83 20.68 2.12
CA GLU A 2 5.12 20.61 2.80
C GLU A 2 5.02 20.12 4.25
N LYS A 3 4.10 20.69 5.04
CA LYS A 3 3.88 20.29 6.43
C LYS A 3 3.44 18.85 6.59
N GLU A 4 2.63 18.34 5.65
CA GLU A 4 2.18 16.94 5.68
C GLU A 4 3.32 15.98 5.42
N LEU A 5 4.17 16.27 4.44
CA LEU A 5 5.33 15.44 4.13
C LEU A 5 6.32 15.39 5.30
N LEU A 6 6.55 16.53 5.93
CA LEU A 6 7.41 16.59 7.11
C LEU A 6 6.87 15.79 8.28
N LYS A 7 5.56 15.85 8.52
CA LYS A 7 4.90 15.04 9.55
C LYS A 7 5.01 13.55 9.25
N LYS A 8 4.87 13.16 7.99
CA LYS A 8 5.04 11.77 7.57
C LYS A 8 6.45 11.26 7.83
N LEU A 9 7.45 12.06 7.49
CA LEU A 9 8.85 11.70 7.73
C LEU A 9 9.16 11.59 9.21
N GLU A 10 8.62 12.48 10.02
CA GLU A 10 8.77 12.45 11.48
C GLU A 10 8.17 11.18 12.07
N LYS A 11 6.97 10.79 11.65
CA LYS A 11 6.31 9.56 12.09
C LYS A 11 7.08 8.29 11.77
N THR A 12 7.81 8.28 10.66
CA THR A 12 8.60 7.11 10.25
C THR A 12 9.99 7.08 10.87
N GLY A 13 10.36 8.12 11.61
CA GLY A 13 11.69 8.23 12.20
C GLY A 13 12.79 8.58 11.22
N ARG A 14 12.47 8.88 9.97
CA ARG A 14 13.46 9.26 8.96
C ARG A 14 14.07 10.63 9.22
N ILE A 15 13.27 11.53 9.75
CA ILE A 15 13.72 12.81 10.27
C ILE A 15 13.28 12.86 11.72
N GLN A 16 14.23 12.74 12.64
CA GLN A 16 13.95 12.63 14.07
C GLN A 16 13.35 13.90 14.66
N ASP A 17 13.75 15.04 14.15
CA ASP A 17 13.25 16.32 14.61
C ASP A 17 13.08 17.29 13.43
N VAL A 18 11.85 17.39 12.95
CA VAL A 18 11.50 18.29 11.86
C VAL A 18 11.67 19.76 12.27
N SER A 19 11.41 20.06 13.54
CA SER A 19 11.59 21.43 14.07
C SER A 19 13.05 21.86 14.01
N GLU A 20 13.98 20.97 14.35
CA GLU A 20 15.41 21.26 14.24
C GLU A 20 15.86 21.43 12.80
N ALA A 21 15.35 20.59 11.88
CA ALA A 21 15.66 20.74 10.48
C ALA A 21 15.27 22.14 9.96
N PHE A 22 14.11 22.66 10.39
CA PHE A 22 13.67 24.00 10.03
C PHE A 22 14.46 25.09 10.71
N LYS A 23 14.97 24.86 11.92
CA LYS A 23 15.84 25.81 12.62
C LYS A 23 17.20 25.94 11.95
N GLU A 24 17.76 24.84 11.49
CA GLU A 24 19.02 24.84 10.74
C GLU A 24 18.88 25.56 9.39
N PHE A 25 17.68 25.58 8.83
CA PHE A 25 17.38 26.21 7.56
C PHE A 25 16.30 27.29 7.76
N PRO A 26 16.68 28.51 8.22
CA PRO A 26 15.73 29.57 8.48
C PRO A 26 14.80 29.86 7.30
N ALA A 27 13.57 30.30 7.61
CA ALA A 27 12.54 30.54 6.59
C ALA A 27 12.94 31.57 5.53
N GLU A 28 13.78 32.52 5.87
CA GLU A 28 14.33 33.52 4.95
C GLU A 28 15.36 32.93 3.99
N ASN A 29 15.84 31.71 4.23
CA ASN A 29 16.78 31.04 3.35
C ASN A 29 16.03 30.11 2.41
N GLU A 30 15.49 30.66 1.32
CA GLU A 30 14.70 29.94 0.33
C GLU A 30 15.46 28.78 -0.31
N TRP A 31 16.78 28.89 -0.43
CA TRP A 31 17.58 27.84 -1.02
C TRP A 31 17.57 26.55 -0.19
N HIS A 32 17.73 26.67 1.12
CA HIS A 32 17.64 25.51 2.03
C HIS A 32 16.25 24.94 2.09
N LYS A 33 15.24 25.81 2.08
CA LYS A 33 13.85 25.40 2.04
C LYS A 33 13.56 24.59 0.76
N GLY A 34 14.02 25.07 -0.39
CA GLY A 34 13.89 24.39 -1.65
C GLY A 34 14.57 23.01 -1.67
N LYS A 35 15.73 22.88 -1.01
CA LYS A 35 16.42 21.60 -0.86
C LYS A 35 15.63 20.59 -0.04
N ILE A 36 15.01 21.03 1.04
CA ILE A 36 14.17 20.16 1.88
C ILE A 36 12.97 19.71 1.08
N GLU A 37 12.30 20.62 0.40
CA GLU A 37 11.14 20.27 -0.44
C GLU A 37 11.51 19.28 -1.54
N SER A 38 12.63 19.49 -2.21
CA SER A 38 13.14 18.60 -3.26
C SER A 38 13.44 17.20 -2.71
N PHE A 39 14.07 17.13 -1.54
CA PHE A 39 14.34 15.86 -0.86
C PHE A 39 13.05 15.11 -0.52
N LEU A 40 12.05 15.81 0.00
CA LEU A 40 10.76 15.22 0.35
C LEU A 40 10.02 14.70 -0.88
N GLU A 41 10.05 15.42 -1.99
CA GLU A 41 9.44 15.01 -3.24
C GLU A 41 10.12 13.75 -3.81
N GLU A 42 11.46 13.71 -3.79
CA GLU A 42 12.22 12.55 -4.22
C GLU A 42 11.90 11.31 -3.39
N GLU A 43 11.83 11.45 -2.07
CA GLU A 43 11.45 10.35 -1.17
C GLU A 43 10.05 9.85 -1.46
N LYS A 44 9.12 10.74 -1.72
CA LYS A 44 7.75 10.37 -2.08
C LYS A 44 7.71 9.61 -3.39
N GLU A 45 8.39 10.07 -4.42
CA GLU A 45 8.45 9.41 -5.74
C GLU A 45 9.01 8.00 -5.65
N VAL A 46 10.04 7.79 -4.84
CA VAL A 46 10.66 6.47 -4.66
C VAL A 46 9.68 5.46 -4.07
N TYR A 47 8.82 5.89 -3.16
CA TYR A 47 7.94 4.99 -2.41
C TYR A 47 6.48 5.02 -2.84
N ASP A 48 6.06 5.94 -3.71
CA ASP A 48 4.69 6.02 -4.22
C ASP A 48 4.61 5.44 -5.64
N GLN A 49 4.96 4.15 -5.76
CA GLN A 49 5.07 3.47 -7.05
C GLN A 49 3.82 2.73 -7.48
N TYR A 50 2.92 2.43 -6.54
CA TYR A 50 1.75 1.59 -6.81
C TYR A 50 0.48 2.33 -6.45
N ASN A 51 -0.62 1.93 -7.10
CA ASN A 51 -1.92 2.58 -6.98
C ASN A 51 -2.98 1.64 -6.42
N VAL A 52 -4.05 2.23 -5.89
CA VAL A 52 -5.24 1.47 -5.49
C VAL A 52 -5.78 0.70 -6.69
N GLY A 53 -6.05 -0.57 -6.51
CA GLY A 53 -6.48 -1.48 -7.56
C GLY A 53 -5.36 -2.29 -8.18
N ASP A 54 -4.10 -1.93 -7.94
CA ASP A 54 -2.98 -2.70 -8.47
C ASP A 54 -2.90 -4.08 -7.81
N ILE A 55 -2.63 -5.09 -8.63
CA ILE A 55 -2.33 -6.44 -8.18
C ILE A 55 -0.82 -6.59 -8.16
N VAL A 56 -0.27 -6.90 -7.00
CA VAL A 56 1.17 -6.93 -6.78
C VAL A 56 1.63 -8.27 -6.24
N PHE A 57 2.84 -8.64 -6.60
CA PHE A 57 3.52 -9.81 -6.06
C PHE A 57 4.39 -9.38 -4.90
N VAL A 58 4.16 -9.99 -3.75
CA VAL A 58 4.83 -9.64 -2.51
C VAL A 58 5.72 -10.78 -2.06
N LYS A 59 6.97 -10.45 -1.79
CA LYS A 59 7.98 -11.42 -1.38
C LYS A 59 7.76 -11.92 0.05
N GLU A 60 7.53 -11.01 0.98
CA GLU A 60 7.30 -11.31 2.39
C GLU A 60 6.14 -10.48 2.95
N TYR A 61 5.34 -11.08 3.81
CA TYR A 61 4.26 -10.42 4.51
C TYR A 61 4.01 -11.10 5.86
N LEU A 62 3.30 -10.41 6.75
CA LEU A 62 2.99 -10.95 8.07
C LEU A 62 1.54 -11.39 8.16
N TYR A 63 1.33 -12.64 8.59
CA TYR A 63 0.00 -13.11 8.98
C TYR A 63 -0.46 -12.45 10.28
N LYS A 64 -1.77 -12.52 10.58
CA LYS A 64 -2.35 -12.05 11.84
C LYS A 64 -1.64 -12.58 13.08
N ASN A 65 -1.14 -13.82 13.02
CA ASN A 65 -0.47 -14.48 14.13
C ASN A 65 1.03 -14.16 14.24
N GLY A 66 1.50 -13.21 13.41
CA GLY A 66 2.90 -12.81 13.39
C GLY A 66 3.82 -13.72 12.59
N LYS A 67 3.31 -14.81 12.02
CA LYS A 67 4.12 -15.68 11.14
C LYS A 67 4.35 -15.01 9.80
N LYS A 68 5.52 -15.24 9.22
CA LYS A 68 5.84 -14.72 7.88
C LYS A 68 5.25 -15.61 6.79
N GLY A 69 4.59 -14.96 5.81
CA GLY A 69 4.23 -15.59 4.55
C GLY A 69 5.18 -15.10 3.46
N THR A 70 5.28 -15.86 2.38
CA THR A 70 6.15 -15.53 1.24
C THR A 70 5.44 -15.75 -0.08
N ASN A 71 5.87 -15.00 -1.11
CA ASN A 71 5.49 -15.21 -2.51
C ASN A 71 3.97 -15.28 -2.72
N GLN A 72 3.29 -14.17 -2.48
CA GLN A 72 1.85 -14.09 -2.53
C GLN A 72 1.37 -12.90 -3.36
N LEU A 73 0.21 -13.05 -4.00
CA LEU A 73 -0.47 -11.97 -4.70
C LEU A 73 -1.41 -11.22 -3.77
N PHE A 74 -1.42 -9.90 -3.91
CA PHE A 74 -2.32 -9.02 -3.16
C PHE A 74 -2.91 -7.96 -4.09
N VAL A 75 -4.11 -7.52 -3.79
CA VAL A 75 -4.72 -6.34 -4.42
C VAL A 75 -4.64 -5.17 -3.44
N ILE A 76 -4.16 -4.04 -3.92
CA ILE A 76 -4.09 -2.81 -3.12
C ILE A 76 -5.47 -2.18 -3.06
N ILE A 77 -6.00 -1.99 -1.85
CA ILE A 77 -7.31 -1.38 -1.66
C ILE A 77 -7.22 0.05 -1.13
N GLU A 78 -6.11 0.41 -0.49
CA GLU A 78 -5.87 1.75 0.01
C GLU A 78 -4.37 1.97 0.23
N LYS A 79 -3.96 3.24 0.24
CA LYS A 79 -2.59 3.62 0.58
C LYS A 79 -2.56 4.22 1.98
N ASP A 80 -1.51 3.93 2.73
CA ASP A 80 -1.24 4.64 3.97
C ASP A 80 -0.46 5.92 3.63
N ASN A 81 -1.18 7.01 3.48
CA ASN A 81 -0.60 8.30 3.13
C ASN A 81 0.21 8.95 4.25
N TYR A 82 0.18 8.38 5.45
CA TYR A 82 0.90 8.87 6.60
C TYR A 82 2.22 8.13 6.87
N ALA A 83 2.45 7.03 6.18
CA ALA A 83 3.70 6.29 6.30
C ALA A 83 4.71 6.74 5.24
N VAL A 84 5.97 6.88 5.63
CA VAL A 84 7.09 7.10 4.71
C VAL A 84 8.24 6.19 5.17
N PRO A 85 8.65 5.22 4.37
CA PRO A 85 8.09 4.90 3.03
C PRO A 85 6.62 4.51 3.08
N ILE A 86 5.93 4.77 1.97
CA ILE A 86 4.50 4.48 1.87
C ILE A 86 4.27 2.98 2.06
N GLU A 87 3.22 2.67 2.80
CA GLU A 87 2.72 1.31 2.97
C GLU A 87 1.34 1.20 2.31
N TYR A 88 0.94 -0.03 2.02
CA TYR A 88 -0.32 -0.29 1.32
C TYR A 88 -1.19 -1.21 2.16
N PHE A 89 -2.48 -0.90 2.18
CA PHE A 89 -3.49 -1.80 2.73
C PHE A 89 -3.96 -2.71 1.61
N THR A 90 -3.84 -4.00 1.80
CA THR A 90 -4.07 -5.00 0.76
C THR A 90 -4.96 -6.14 1.22
N MET A 91 -5.54 -6.84 0.24
CA MET A 91 -6.26 -8.09 0.46
C MET A 91 -5.57 -9.21 -0.31
N LEU A 92 -5.52 -10.40 0.29
CA LEU A 92 -4.84 -11.54 -0.29
C LEU A 92 -5.66 -12.15 -1.42
N ILE A 93 -4.99 -12.49 -2.52
CA ILE A 93 -5.56 -13.20 -3.67
C ILE A 93 -5.07 -14.64 -3.63
N SER A 94 -6.00 -15.58 -3.67
CA SER A 94 -5.70 -17.02 -3.63
C SER A 94 -6.35 -17.75 -4.80
N SER A 95 -5.68 -18.76 -5.34
CA SER A 95 -6.25 -19.60 -6.38
C SER A 95 -7.06 -20.79 -5.82
N HIS A 96 -7.24 -20.88 -4.52
CA HIS A 96 -8.00 -21.95 -3.87
C HIS A 96 -9.50 -21.67 -3.92
N LEU A 97 -10.13 -22.00 -5.05
CA LEU A 97 -11.56 -21.72 -5.31
C LEU A 97 -12.51 -22.47 -4.38
N ASP A 98 -12.08 -23.54 -3.75
CA ASP A 98 -12.87 -24.28 -2.76
C ASP A 98 -13.26 -23.40 -1.57
N LYS A 99 -12.49 -22.36 -1.29
CA LYS A 99 -12.77 -21.40 -0.22
C LYS A 99 -13.82 -20.35 -0.60
N LEU A 100 -14.33 -20.38 -1.83
CA LEU A 100 -15.38 -19.45 -2.26
C LEU A 100 -16.69 -19.67 -1.47
N LYS A 101 -16.88 -20.81 -0.87
CA LYS A 101 -18.02 -21.09 0.03
C LYS A 101 -18.14 -20.11 1.21
N PHE A 102 -17.04 -19.46 1.60
CA PHE A 102 -17.09 -18.45 2.64
C PHE A 102 -17.53 -17.10 2.04
N SER A 103 -18.55 -16.48 2.63
CA SER A 103 -19.13 -15.22 2.14
C SER A 103 -18.13 -14.05 2.13
N THR A 104 -17.07 -14.16 2.94
CA THR A 104 -16.00 -13.15 2.99
C THR A 104 -15.03 -13.24 1.83
N ASN A 105 -15.11 -14.29 1.03
CA ASN A 105 -14.27 -14.46 -0.15
C ASN A 105 -15.05 -14.10 -1.40
N LYS A 106 -14.47 -13.26 -2.24
CA LYS A 106 -15.06 -12.83 -3.49
C LYS A 106 -14.32 -13.42 -4.68
N LEU A 107 -15.10 -13.92 -5.64
CA LEU A 107 -14.53 -14.47 -6.87
C LEU A 107 -13.89 -13.35 -7.70
N LEU A 108 -12.71 -13.61 -8.20
CA LEU A 108 -12.01 -12.73 -9.15
C LEU A 108 -11.60 -13.57 -10.35
N LEU A 109 -12.39 -13.47 -11.41
CA LEU A 109 -12.11 -14.18 -12.66
C LEU A 109 -10.91 -13.56 -13.37
N LYS A 110 -10.04 -14.39 -13.91
CA LYS A 110 -8.92 -13.91 -14.72
C LYS A 110 -9.43 -13.18 -15.94
N ASP A 111 -8.82 -12.04 -16.24
CA ASP A 111 -9.14 -11.24 -17.41
C ASP A 111 -7.90 -10.51 -17.94
N GLU A 112 -8.07 -9.73 -19.01
CA GLU A 112 -6.97 -9.01 -19.63
C GLU A 112 -6.45 -7.86 -18.76
N LEU A 113 -7.30 -7.30 -17.91
CA LEU A 113 -6.93 -6.19 -17.02
C LEU A 113 -6.11 -6.67 -15.83
N ASN A 114 -6.58 -7.72 -15.14
CA ASN A 114 -5.92 -8.22 -13.94
C ASN A 114 -4.73 -9.13 -14.25
N LYS A 115 -4.66 -9.67 -15.45
CA LYS A 115 -3.57 -10.51 -15.94
C LYS A 115 -3.26 -11.72 -15.07
N LEU A 116 -4.24 -12.17 -14.29
CA LEU A 116 -4.10 -13.39 -13.50
C LEU A 116 -4.04 -14.61 -14.41
N LYS A 117 -3.24 -15.58 -14.00
CA LYS A 117 -3.12 -16.85 -14.75
C LYS A 117 -4.28 -17.80 -14.47
N ARG A 118 -4.95 -17.63 -13.33
CA ARG A 118 -6.04 -18.49 -12.86
C ARG A 118 -7.15 -17.66 -12.26
N ASP A 119 -8.37 -18.16 -12.36
CA ASP A 119 -9.48 -17.64 -11.59
C ASP A 119 -9.12 -17.76 -10.10
N SER A 120 -9.43 -16.74 -9.34
CA SER A 120 -8.96 -16.60 -7.98
C SER A 120 -10.07 -16.10 -7.06
N ILE A 121 -9.79 -16.08 -5.78
CA ILE A 121 -10.64 -15.45 -4.78
C ILE A 121 -9.85 -14.35 -4.07
N VAL A 122 -10.56 -13.34 -3.61
CA VAL A 122 -9.99 -12.28 -2.79
C VAL A 122 -10.57 -12.42 -1.39
N LYS A 123 -9.69 -12.52 -0.40
CA LYS A 123 -10.08 -12.61 1.01
C LYS A 123 -10.37 -11.20 1.52
N THR A 124 -11.66 -10.84 1.57
CA THR A 124 -12.07 -9.48 1.90
C THR A 124 -12.26 -9.23 3.40
N ASN A 125 -12.01 -10.23 4.23
CA ASN A 125 -12.15 -10.14 5.68
C ASN A 125 -10.86 -9.79 6.43
N VAL A 126 -9.73 -9.75 5.74
CA VAL A 126 -8.42 -9.49 6.35
C VAL A 126 -7.66 -8.46 5.54
N ILE A 127 -7.13 -7.46 6.24
CA ILE A 127 -6.24 -6.48 5.65
C ILE A 127 -4.80 -6.84 6.00
N TYR A 128 -3.95 -6.88 4.98
CA TYR A 128 -2.51 -7.04 5.14
C TYR A 128 -1.83 -5.72 4.81
N LYS A 129 -1.04 -5.21 5.74
CA LYS A 129 -0.27 -4.00 5.52
C LYS A 129 1.07 -4.41 4.90
N VAL A 130 1.31 -3.96 3.67
CA VAL A 130 2.47 -4.34 2.88
C VAL A 130 3.34 -3.12 2.66
N LYS A 131 4.64 -3.27 2.93
CA LYS A 131 5.62 -2.22 2.68
C LYS A 131 5.99 -2.16 1.21
N ASN A 132 6.24 -0.96 0.71
CA ASN A 132 6.66 -0.78 -0.67
C ASN A 132 7.89 -1.64 -1.04
N GLU A 133 8.85 -1.75 -0.13
CA GLU A 133 10.08 -2.52 -0.34
C GLU A 133 9.85 -4.02 -0.49
N ASP A 134 8.73 -4.55 0.03
CA ASP A 134 8.39 -5.97 -0.05
C ASP A 134 7.63 -6.32 -1.32
N ILE A 135 7.22 -5.35 -2.10
CA ILE A 135 6.57 -5.56 -3.40
C ILE A 135 7.65 -5.73 -4.47
N GLU A 136 7.65 -6.88 -5.13
CA GLU A 136 8.61 -7.14 -6.20
C GLU A 136 8.17 -6.53 -7.53
N PHE A 137 6.90 -6.72 -7.90
CA PHE A 137 6.38 -6.17 -9.15
C PHE A 137 4.85 -6.15 -9.17
N LYS A 138 4.31 -5.31 -10.06
CA LYS A 138 2.90 -5.26 -10.39
C LYS A 138 2.60 -6.27 -11.50
N ILE A 139 1.50 -7.01 -11.35
CA ILE A 139 1.03 -7.99 -12.35
C ILE A 139 -0.04 -7.39 -13.24
N GLY A 140 -1.03 -6.76 -12.67
CA GLY A 140 -2.18 -6.20 -13.33
C GLY A 140 -2.96 -5.32 -12.38
N GLU A 141 -4.25 -5.13 -12.67
CA GLU A 141 -5.08 -4.27 -11.83
C GLU A 141 -6.54 -4.68 -11.87
N VAL A 142 -7.31 -4.19 -10.91
CA VAL A 142 -8.77 -4.28 -10.91
C VAL A 142 -9.35 -2.87 -10.97
N THR A 143 -10.63 -2.77 -11.34
CA THR A 143 -11.32 -1.48 -11.43
C THR A 143 -11.59 -0.87 -10.07
N GLU A 144 -11.83 0.44 -10.02
CA GLU A 144 -12.24 1.14 -8.79
C GLU A 144 -13.53 0.56 -8.23
N GLU A 145 -14.48 0.17 -9.09
CA GLU A 145 -15.73 -0.47 -8.66
C GLU A 145 -15.47 -1.76 -7.92
N THR A 146 -14.54 -2.57 -8.40
CA THR A 146 -14.15 -3.83 -7.76
C THR A 146 -13.53 -3.57 -6.39
N VAL A 147 -12.66 -2.59 -6.28
CA VAL A 147 -12.07 -2.20 -4.99
C VAL A 147 -13.16 -1.76 -4.00
N LEU A 148 -14.11 -0.95 -4.44
CA LEU A 148 -15.24 -0.51 -3.61
C LEU A 148 -16.09 -1.68 -3.14
N GLU A 149 -16.31 -2.67 -3.99
CA GLU A 149 -17.01 -3.90 -3.62
C GLU A 149 -16.30 -4.65 -2.50
N TYR A 150 -14.98 -4.77 -2.60
CA TYR A 150 -14.18 -5.41 -1.55
C TYR A 150 -14.25 -4.65 -0.24
N LYS A 151 -14.15 -3.33 -0.28
CA LYS A 151 -14.27 -2.47 0.91
C LYS A 151 -15.65 -2.61 1.56
N LYS A 152 -16.71 -2.62 0.77
CA LYS A 152 -18.07 -2.82 1.27
C LYS A 152 -18.24 -4.17 1.95
N ASN A 153 -17.64 -5.21 1.38
CA ASN A 153 -17.69 -6.54 1.95
C ASN A 153 -16.97 -6.61 3.31
N LEU A 154 -15.84 -5.91 3.43
CA LEU A 154 -15.12 -5.77 4.70
C LEU A 154 -15.97 -5.02 5.74
N GLU A 155 -16.60 -3.92 5.35
CA GLU A 155 -17.45 -3.11 6.24
C GLU A 155 -18.60 -3.89 6.84
N LYS A 156 -19.14 -4.88 6.15
CA LYS A 156 -20.22 -5.74 6.66
C LYS A 156 -19.83 -6.54 7.91
N LEU A 157 -18.56 -6.62 8.23
CA LEU A 157 -18.05 -7.34 9.39
C LEU A 157 -18.07 -6.50 10.67
N PHE A 158 -18.38 -5.22 10.56
CA PHE A 158 -18.38 -4.28 11.69
C PHE A 158 -19.74 -3.78 12.07
#